data_2a980769f04a09adfef7fc5ccde80e3e
#
_entry.id   2a980769f04a09adfef7fc5ccde80e3e
#
_cell.length_a   1.000
_cell.length_b   1.000
_cell.length_c   1.000
_cell.angle_alpha   90.00
_cell.angle_beta   90.00
_cell.angle_gamma   90.00
#
_symmetry.space_group_name_H-M   'P 1'
#
loop_
_entity.id
_entity.type
_entity.pdbx_description
1 polymer ?
#
loop_
_entity_poly.entity_id
_entity_poly.type
_entity_poly.pdbx_seq_one_letter_code
_entity_poly.pdbx_strand_id
1 'polypeptide(L)'
;MSTQNAHEMLPDWLIWQQRPFPDANLLLIDGREPALIDSGFVGHAADTAAWVEAHTRDLQWVVNTHWHADHVGGNALLQARGAGIAASVPDAAALARRDPGCCLAEYLDQPVAPYTVDEPLTDGAVLRLGDTDWQIVSTPGHTPGHLALWQPDDGLLIVGDALSNYDVGWVNIALDGPDAAATASASIQRLTELSPRVVLPAHGPIPSDPSAALVNAQRRADRLVADHEGAVWYGLRRIFAYALMIRNGIDTDGVESYLQDRAWLIDGARLLGTSPEALAAELVNTMVRSGAVVVRCGRLHATAEHSFVPPGSVRTPFPRAWPSPTPGQAP
;
A
#
# COMPACT_ATOMS: atom_id res chain seq x y z
N MET A 1 -9.05 -1.67 -19.19
CA MET A 1 -10.30 -0.90 -19.44
C MET A 1 -9.90 0.54 -19.60
N SER A 2 -10.53 1.28 -20.54
CA SER A 2 -10.31 2.73 -20.61
C SER A 2 -10.98 3.40 -19.40
N THR A 3 -10.49 4.57 -19.01
CA THR A 3 -11.09 5.43 -17.97
C THR A 3 -12.60 5.67 -18.16
N GLN A 4 -13.13 5.59 -19.37
CA GLN A 4 -14.55 5.70 -19.68
C GLN A 4 -15.42 4.61 -19.03
N ASN A 5 -14.95 3.37 -18.92
CA ASN A 5 -15.74 2.28 -18.33
C ASN A 5 -15.82 2.34 -16.79
N ALA A 6 -14.88 3.01 -16.13
CA ALA A 6 -14.91 3.18 -14.68
C ALA A 6 -16.00 4.16 -14.23
N HIS A 7 -16.20 5.25 -14.97
CA HIS A 7 -17.26 6.22 -14.68
C HIS A 7 -18.69 5.67 -14.76
N GLU A 8 -18.94 4.65 -15.60
CA GLU A 8 -20.26 4.02 -15.69
C GLU A 8 -20.58 3.09 -14.50
N MET A 9 -19.57 2.71 -13.71
CA MET A 9 -19.71 1.77 -12.59
C MET A 9 -19.82 2.46 -11.24
N LEU A 10 -19.33 3.69 -11.14
CA LEU A 10 -19.24 4.45 -9.89
C LEU A 10 -20.32 5.52 -9.81
N PRO A 11 -20.82 5.82 -8.60
CA PRO A 11 -21.70 6.98 -8.41
C PRO A 11 -20.91 8.28 -8.61
N ASP A 12 -21.61 9.36 -8.99
CA ASP A 12 -21.00 10.66 -9.32
C ASP A 12 -20.19 11.29 -8.16
N TRP A 13 -20.51 10.91 -6.93
CA TRP A 13 -19.82 11.39 -5.73
C TRP A 13 -18.53 10.62 -5.39
N LEU A 14 -18.18 9.57 -6.15
CA LEU A 14 -16.95 8.80 -5.97
C LEU A 14 -16.02 9.02 -7.18
N ILE A 15 -14.97 9.79 -6.97
CA ILE A 15 -14.01 10.12 -8.01
C ILE A 15 -12.80 9.21 -7.87
N TRP A 16 -12.50 8.44 -8.91
CA TRP A 16 -11.40 7.48 -8.92
C TRP A 16 -10.38 7.81 -9.99
N GLN A 17 -9.10 7.76 -9.61
CA GLN A 17 -7.97 7.91 -10.51
C GLN A 17 -7.01 6.74 -10.39
N GLN A 18 -6.88 5.97 -11.44
CA GLN A 18 -5.82 4.96 -11.53
C GLN A 18 -4.46 5.64 -11.67
N ARG A 19 -3.51 5.17 -10.85
CA ARG A 19 -2.12 5.65 -10.88
C ARG A 19 -1.16 4.50 -11.16
N PRO A 20 -0.05 4.75 -11.90
CA PRO A 20 1.04 3.80 -12.00
C PRO A 20 1.83 3.77 -10.68
N PHE A 21 2.58 2.69 -10.43
CA PHE A 21 3.54 2.67 -9.34
C PHE A 21 4.49 3.88 -9.41
N PRO A 22 5.06 4.36 -8.29
CA PRO A 22 4.97 3.80 -6.94
C PRO A 22 3.75 4.26 -6.14
N ASP A 23 2.70 4.74 -6.75
CA ASP A 23 1.54 5.28 -6.04
C ASP A 23 0.39 4.28 -5.99
N ALA A 24 -0.37 4.32 -4.88
CA ALA A 24 -1.71 3.79 -4.86
C ALA A 24 -2.67 4.63 -5.72
N ASN A 25 -3.74 4.03 -6.22
CA ASN A 25 -4.86 4.74 -6.83
C ASN A 25 -5.44 5.76 -5.84
N LEU A 26 -5.99 6.87 -6.35
CA LEU A 26 -6.70 7.84 -5.54
C LEU A 26 -8.20 7.61 -5.65
N LEU A 27 -8.88 7.61 -4.49
CA LEU A 27 -10.34 7.63 -4.40
C LEU A 27 -10.75 8.83 -3.55
N LEU A 28 -11.46 9.78 -4.15
CA LEU A 28 -12.05 10.90 -3.44
C LEU A 28 -13.55 10.65 -3.31
N ILE A 29 -14.03 10.63 -2.09
CA ILE A 29 -15.45 10.59 -1.73
C ILE A 29 -15.88 12.03 -1.52
N ASP A 30 -16.64 12.57 -2.47
CA ASP A 30 -17.14 13.95 -2.44
C ASP A 30 -18.42 14.07 -1.59
N GLY A 31 -18.72 15.28 -1.12
CA GLY A 31 -19.90 15.57 -0.30
C GLY A 31 -19.60 16.61 0.79
N ARG A 32 -20.36 16.58 1.87
CA ARG A 32 -20.20 17.53 3.00
C ARG A 32 -18.95 17.25 3.84
N GLU A 33 -18.53 16.01 3.92
CA GLU A 33 -17.31 15.59 4.60
C GLU A 33 -16.38 14.88 3.62
N PRO A 34 -15.76 15.63 2.66
CA PRO A 34 -14.94 15.02 1.62
C PRO A 34 -13.78 14.25 2.21
N ALA A 35 -13.53 13.05 1.67
CA ALA A 35 -12.49 12.17 2.14
C ALA A 35 -11.68 11.58 0.99
N LEU A 36 -10.36 11.56 1.15
CA LEU A 36 -9.44 10.86 0.27
C LEU A 36 -9.08 9.50 0.89
N ILE A 37 -9.14 8.44 0.10
CA ILE A 37 -8.66 7.12 0.51
C ILE A 37 -7.24 6.94 -0.05
N ASP A 38 -6.30 6.76 0.86
CA ASP A 38 -4.85 6.74 0.63
C ASP A 38 -4.32 8.01 -0.06
N SER A 39 -3.02 8.23 -0.02
CA SER A 39 -2.44 9.51 -0.46
C SER A 39 -1.22 9.39 -1.38
N GLY A 40 -0.92 8.17 -1.82
CA GLY A 40 0.18 7.90 -2.73
C GLY A 40 1.57 7.94 -2.07
N PHE A 41 2.62 8.00 -2.90
CA PHE A 41 4.02 8.01 -2.47
C PHE A 41 4.51 9.43 -2.19
N VAL A 42 5.42 9.55 -1.22
CA VAL A 42 5.94 10.86 -0.76
C VAL A 42 6.55 11.72 -1.88
N GLY A 43 7.15 11.09 -2.90
CA GLY A 43 7.73 11.79 -4.05
C GLY A 43 6.69 12.50 -4.92
N HIS A 44 5.44 12.09 -4.84
CA HIS A 44 4.32 12.64 -5.62
C HIS A 44 3.24 13.30 -4.73
N ALA A 45 3.58 13.59 -3.47
CA ALA A 45 2.65 14.22 -2.53
C ALA A 45 2.07 15.55 -3.04
N ALA A 46 2.87 16.36 -3.75
CA ALA A 46 2.42 17.62 -4.33
C ALA A 46 1.40 17.39 -5.47
N ASP A 47 1.59 16.36 -6.29
CA ASP A 47 0.67 16.02 -7.37
C ASP A 47 -0.66 15.49 -6.80
N THR A 48 -0.60 14.65 -5.75
CA THR A 48 -1.77 14.19 -5.01
C THR A 48 -2.55 15.38 -4.45
N ALA A 49 -1.87 16.32 -3.77
CA ALA A 49 -2.52 17.48 -3.19
C ALA A 49 -3.13 18.40 -4.25
N ALA A 50 -2.46 18.61 -5.38
CA ALA A 50 -2.99 19.40 -6.49
C ALA A 50 -4.23 18.72 -7.13
N TRP A 51 -4.21 17.38 -7.24
CA TRP A 51 -5.37 16.64 -7.72
C TRP A 51 -6.56 16.78 -6.76
N VAL A 52 -6.34 16.65 -5.45
CA VAL A 52 -7.40 16.87 -4.44
C VAL A 52 -7.98 18.27 -4.55
N GLU A 53 -7.13 19.30 -4.62
CA GLU A 53 -7.58 20.71 -4.74
C GLU A 53 -8.39 21.00 -6.01
N ALA A 54 -8.17 20.25 -7.08
CA ALA A 54 -8.93 20.36 -8.31
C ALA A 54 -10.37 19.80 -8.18
N HIS A 55 -10.62 18.93 -7.20
CA HIS A 55 -11.91 18.24 -7.02
C HIS A 55 -12.66 18.70 -5.78
N THR A 56 -11.96 19.05 -4.69
CA THR A 56 -12.58 19.59 -3.48
C THR A 56 -11.73 20.69 -2.85
N ARG A 57 -12.39 21.66 -2.19
CA ARG A 57 -11.68 22.77 -1.52
C ARG A 57 -11.47 22.54 -0.04
N ASP A 58 -12.16 21.60 0.56
CA ASP A 58 -12.25 21.42 2.01
C ASP A 58 -12.16 19.92 2.36
N LEU A 59 -11.03 19.31 2.00
CA LEU A 59 -10.76 17.91 2.35
C LEU A 59 -10.78 17.75 3.88
N GLN A 60 -11.73 16.97 4.39
CA GLN A 60 -11.89 16.74 5.82
C GLN A 60 -10.99 15.60 6.30
N TRP A 61 -10.92 14.52 5.53
CA TRP A 61 -10.25 13.30 5.94
C TRP A 61 -9.34 12.73 4.87
N VAL A 62 -8.20 12.17 5.30
CA VAL A 62 -7.47 11.14 4.57
C VAL A 62 -7.63 9.85 5.36
N VAL A 63 -8.25 8.86 4.76
CA VAL A 63 -8.45 7.54 5.38
C VAL A 63 -7.45 6.56 4.78
N ASN A 64 -6.57 6.01 5.60
CA ASN A 64 -5.57 5.06 5.13
C ASN A 64 -6.07 3.63 5.24
N THR A 65 -5.94 2.87 4.14
CA THR A 65 -6.18 1.43 4.15
C THR A 65 -5.12 0.70 4.97
N HIS A 66 -3.88 1.17 4.91
CA HIS A 66 -2.76 0.72 5.70
C HIS A 66 -1.57 1.70 5.56
N TRP A 67 -0.50 1.47 6.26
CA TRP A 67 0.61 2.40 6.46
C TRP A 67 1.81 2.30 5.50
N HIS A 68 1.75 1.52 4.41
CA HIS A 68 2.88 1.47 3.48
C HIS A 68 3.13 2.80 2.77
N ALA A 69 4.37 3.01 2.34
CA ALA A 69 4.86 4.30 1.84
C ALA A 69 4.09 4.85 0.63
N ASP A 70 3.52 3.98 -0.18
CA ASP A 70 2.71 4.31 -1.36
C ASP A 70 1.25 4.64 -1.06
N HIS A 71 0.85 4.48 0.20
CA HIS A 71 -0.51 4.82 0.68
C HIS A 71 -0.51 6.06 1.57
N VAL A 72 0.58 6.32 2.29
CA VAL A 72 0.63 7.40 3.29
C VAL A 72 1.57 8.55 2.93
N GLY A 73 2.18 8.52 1.75
CA GLY A 73 3.23 9.47 1.36
C GLY A 73 2.77 10.92 1.26
N GLY A 74 1.49 11.17 0.95
CA GLY A 74 0.88 12.50 0.91
C GLY A 74 0.32 12.99 2.25
N ASN A 75 0.22 12.12 3.26
CA ASN A 75 -0.44 12.43 4.54
C ASN A 75 0.09 13.70 5.20
N ALA A 76 1.41 13.83 5.33
CA ALA A 76 2.04 14.99 5.96
C ALA A 76 1.65 16.32 5.31
N LEU A 77 1.60 16.34 3.96
CA LEU A 77 1.25 17.55 3.22
C LEU A 77 -0.24 17.87 3.33
N LEU A 78 -1.11 16.86 3.26
CA LEU A 78 -2.56 17.04 3.36
C LEU A 78 -2.96 17.42 4.79
N GLN A 79 -2.34 16.80 5.81
CA GLN A 79 -2.53 17.16 7.22
C GLN A 79 -2.08 18.61 7.50
N ALA A 80 -0.95 19.04 6.94
CA ALA A 80 -0.50 20.44 7.04
C ALA A 80 -1.47 21.44 6.36
N ARG A 81 -2.35 20.96 5.47
CA ARG A 81 -3.42 21.74 4.82
C ARG A 81 -4.77 21.65 5.54
N GLY A 82 -4.82 20.93 6.65
CA GLY A 82 -5.98 20.89 7.54
C GLY A 82 -6.79 19.59 7.51
N ALA A 83 -6.45 18.62 6.66
CA ALA A 83 -7.15 17.33 6.66
C ALA A 83 -6.78 16.51 7.91
N GLY A 84 -7.76 15.87 8.55
CA GLY A 84 -7.53 14.85 9.56
C GLY A 84 -7.07 13.54 8.92
N ILE A 85 -6.27 12.75 9.64
CA ILE A 85 -5.82 11.43 9.20
C ILE A 85 -6.54 10.36 10.03
N ALA A 86 -7.23 9.44 9.35
CA ALA A 86 -7.85 8.27 9.95
C ALA A 86 -7.10 7.00 9.50
N ALA A 87 -6.77 6.13 10.45
CA ALA A 87 -6.07 4.88 10.20
C ALA A 87 -6.44 3.84 11.24
N SER A 88 -6.05 2.58 11.03
CA SER A 88 -6.33 1.51 11.99
C SER A 88 -5.74 1.78 13.39
N VAL A 89 -6.40 1.26 14.42
CA VAL A 89 -5.88 1.35 15.80
C VAL A 89 -4.44 0.80 15.91
N PRO A 90 -4.06 -0.34 15.32
CA PRO A 90 -2.67 -0.82 15.35
C PRO A 90 -1.68 0.18 14.75
N ASP A 91 -1.99 0.74 13.57
CA ASP A 91 -1.13 1.69 12.88
C ASP A 91 -1.02 3.00 13.67
N ALA A 92 -2.15 3.54 14.14
CA ALA A 92 -2.20 4.74 14.98
C ALA A 92 -1.34 4.60 16.25
N ALA A 93 -1.47 3.46 16.94
CA ALA A 93 -0.73 3.19 18.17
C ALA A 93 0.79 3.09 17.92
N ALA A 94 1.21 2.42 16.84
CA ALA A 94 2.61 2.29 16.47
C ALA A 94 3.22 3.64 16.06
N LEU A 95 2.49 4.45 15.28
CA LEU A 95 2.88 5.80 14.87
C LEU A 95 3.03 6.72 16.09
N ALA A 96 2.09 6.69 17.02
CA ALA A 96 2.16 7.49 18.24
C ALA A 96 3.40 7.15 19.10
N ARG A 97 3.76 5.88 19.18
CA ARG A 97 4.98 5.41 19.88
C ARG A 97 6.25 5.56 19.05
N ARG A 98 6.15 5.78 17.73
CA ARG A 98 7.26 5.73 16.78
C ARG A 98 8.02 4.40 16.87
N ASP A 99 7.28 3.31 16.86
CA ASP A 99 7.86 1.98 16.87
C ASP A 99 8.84 1.80 15.70
N PRO A 100 9.94 1.06 15.88
CA PRO A 100 10.92 0.84 14.82
C PRO A 100 10.34 0.21 13.54
N GLY A 101 9.25 -0.55 13.66
CA GLY A 101 8.52 -1.17 12.54
C GLY A 101 7.48 -0.27 11.86
N CYS A 102 7.27 0.96 12.36
CA CYS A 102 6.26 1.88 11.81
C CYS A 102 6.39 2.05 10.31
N CYS A 103 5.26 1.94 9.60
CA CYS A 103 5.16 2.02 8.15
C CYS A 103 6.06 1.01 7.42
N LEU A 104 6.70 0.09 8.11
CA LEU A 104 7.81 -0.74 7.63
C LEU A 104 8.91 0.08 6.93
N ALA A 105 8.99 1.38 7.19
CA ALA A 105 9.77 2.34 6.42
C ALA A 105 11.26 2.00 6.41
N GLU A 106 11.87 1.74 7.58
CA GLU A 106 13.28 1.36 7.67
C GLU A 106 13.50 -0.07 7.15
N TYR A 107 12.57 -0.98 7.44
CA TYR A 107 12.65 -2.36 7.01
C TYR A 107 12.66 -2.50 5.49
N LEU A 108 11.76 -1.78 4.81
CA LEU A 108 11.64 -1.80 3.35
C LEU A 108 12.55 -0.78 2.64
N ASP A 109 13.23 0.09 3.39
CA ASP A 109 13.98 1.24 2.87
C ASP A 109 13.09 2.14 1.98
N GLN A 110 11.88 2.44 2.50
CA GLN A 110 10.85 3.26 1.87
C GLN A 110 10.48 4.43 2.78
N PRO A 111 10.89 5.65 2.45
CA PRO A 111 10.71 6.80 3.34
C PRO A 111 9.25 7.27 3.41
N VAL A 112 8.87 7.74 4.59
CA VAL A 112 7.56 8.31 4.89
C VAL A 112 7.74 9.65 5.59
N ALA A 113 7.04 10.70 5.13
CA ALA A 113 7.06 12.01 5.78
C ALA A 113 6.28 11.99 7.11
N PRO A 114 6.69 12.77 8.13
CA PRO A 114 6.05 12.78 9.44
C PRO A 114 4.58 13.19 9.42
N TYR A 115 3.70 12.36 9.96
CA TYR A 115 2.28 12.66 10.19
C TYR A 115 1.80 12.05 11.51
N THR A 116 0.58 12.41 11.93
CA THR A 116 -0.10 11.84 13.10
C THR A 116 -1.46 11.30 12.68
N VAL A 117 -1.98 10.33 13.42
CA VAL A 117 -3.34 9.82 13.22
C VAL A 117 -4.26 10.55 14.20
N ASP A 118 -5.30 11.19 13.67
CA ASP A 118 -6.29 11.95 14.44
C ASP A 118 -7.47 11.06 14.84
N GLU A 119 -7.86 10.10 13.99
CA GLU A 119 -8.98 9.18 14.22
C GLU A 119 -8.56 7.72 14.08
N PRO A 120 -8.38 6.99 15.19
CA PRO A 120 -8.11 5.55 15.18
C PRO A 120 -9.35 4.72 14.85
N LEU A 121 -9.31 3.92 13.78
CA LEU A 121 -10.41 3.13 13.27
C LEU A 121 -10.40 1.69 13.80
N THR A 122 -11.57 1.21 14.24
CA THR A 122 -11.79 -0.17 14.70
C THR A 122 -12.67 -0.95 13.73
N ASP A 123 -12.51 -2.27 13.74
CA ASP A 123 -13.38 -3.17 12.98
C ASP A 123 -14.86 -2.98 13.32
N GLY A 124 -15.72 -2.92 12.31
CA GLY A 124 -17.15 -2.71 12.44
C GLY A 124 -17.58 -1.27 12.74
N ALA A 125 -16.65 -0.34 12.98
CA ALA A 125 -16.98 1.08 13.10
C ALA A 125 -17.61 1.60 11.81
N VAL A 126 -18.48 2.60 11.94
CA VAL A 126 -19.08 3.30 10.81
C VAL A 126 -18.49 4.71 10.78
N LEU A 127 -17.93 5.08 9.64
CA LEU A 127 -17.36 6.40 9.40
C LEU A 127 -18.18 7.12 8.34
N ARG A 128 -18.56 8.37 8.63
CA ARG A 128 -19.22 9.22 7.68
C ARG A 128 -18.19 9.83 6.75
N LEU A 129 -18.28 9.54 5.44
CA LEU A 129 -17.40 10.11 4.42
C LEU A 129 -18.25 10.64 3.27
N GLY A 130 -17.98 11.85 2.82
CA GLY A 130 -18.85 12.55 1.91
C GLY A 130 -20.25 12.75 2.53
N ASP A 131 -21.23 12.12 1.91
CA ASP A 131 -22.62 12.07 2.40
C ASP A 131 -23.09 10.63 2.68
N THR A 132 -22.16 9.66 2.75
CA THR A 132 -22.44 8.22 2.89
C THR A 132 -21.78 7.61 4.11
N ASP A 133 -22.34 6.51 4.60
CA ASP A 133 -21.80 5.77 5.73
C ASP A 133 -20.96 4.58 5.22
N TRP A 134 -19.75 4.46 5.73
CA TRP A 134 -18.78 3.41 5.39
C TRP A 134 -18.46 2.57 6.59
N GLN A 135 -18.65 1.27 6.49
CA GLN A 135 -18.27 0.32 7.51
C GLN A 135 -16.79 -0.02 7.37
N ILE A 136 -16.04 0.09 8.46
CA ILE A 136 -14.64 -0.34 8.54
C ILE A 136 -14.60 -1.85 8.70
N VAL A 137 -13.81 -2.50 7.84
CA VAL A 137 -13.61 -3.95 7.85
C VAL A 137 -12.12 -4.23 8.04
N SER A 138 -11.75 -4.79 9.20
CA SER A 138 -10.36 -5.20 9.43
C SER A 138 -9.99 -6.38 8.52
N THR A 139 -8.91 -6.24 7.76
CA THR A 139 -8.43 -7.22 6.78
C THR A 139 -6.92 -7.45 6.91
N PRO A 140 -6.46 -7.89 8.11
CA PRO A 140 -5.04 -8.11 8.35
C PRO A 140 -4.47 -9.20 7.42
N GLY A 141 -3.15 -9.16 7.22
CA GLY A 141 -2.41 -10.13 6.42
C GLY A 141 -1.33 -9.48 5.57
N HIS A 142 -1.70 -8.52 4.70
CA HIS A 142 -0.71 -7.69 3.99
C HIS A 142 0.06 -6.80 4.99
N THR A 143 -0.66 -6.17 5.90
CA THR A 143 -0.15 -5.60 7.15
C THR A 143 -1.07 -5.96 8.30
N PRO A 144 -0.59 -5.94 9.57
CA PRO A 144 -1.44 -6.20 10.74
C PRO A 144 -2.59 -5.20 10.90
N GLY A 145 -2.38 -3.94 10.49
CA GLY A 145 -3.37 -2.86 10.59
C GLY A 145 -4.19 -2.63 9.32
N HIS A 146 -4.12 -3.52 8.33
CA HIS A 146 -4.83 -3.32 7.06
C HIS A 146 -6.35 -3.28 7.23
N LEU A 147 -6.99 -2.32 6.53
CA LEU A 147 -8.44 -2.08 6.51
C LEU A 147 -8.98 -2.13 5.09
N ALA A 148 -10.23 -2.56 4.98
CA ALA A 148 -11.12 -2.30 3.84
C ALA A 148 -12.29 -1.42 4.30
N LEU A 149 -12.93 -0.71 3.36
CA LEU A 149 -14.11 0.10 3.63
C LEU A 149 -15.28 -0.44 2.80
N TRP A 150 -16.39 -0.72 3.48
CA TRP A 150 -17.59 -1.27 2.88
C TRP A 150 -18.74 -0.26 2.92
N GLN A 151 -19.29 0.04 1.76
CA GLN A 151 -20.50 0.87 1.60
C GLN A 151 -21.63 -0.03 1.05
N PRO A 152 -22.59 -0.44 1.92
CA PRO A 152 -23.57 -1.46 1.57
C PRO A 152 -24.65 -1.01 0.59
N ASP A 153 -25.05 0.27 0.62
CA ASP A 153 -26.20 0.75 -0.17
C ASP A 153 -25.92 0.69 -1.69
N ASP A 154 -24.70 1.05 -2.10
CA ASP A 154 -24.24 0.94 -3.49
C ASP A 154 -23.40 -0.31 -3.76
N GLY A 155 -23.12 -1.10 -2.73
CA GLY A 155 -22.31 -2.33 -2.84
C GLY A 155 -20.84 -2.03 -3.23
N LEU A 156 -20.25 -0.96 -2.68
CA LEU A 156 -18.88 -0.53 -2.97
C LEU A 156 -17.93 -1.07 -1.91
N LEU A 157 -16.84 -1.69 -2.33
CA LEU A 157 -15.82 -2.23 -1.44
C LEU A 157 -14.44 -1.73 -1.83
N ILE A 158 -13.85 -0.88 -1.00
CA ILE A 158 -12.46 -0.44 -1.10
C ILE A 158 -11.62 -1.47 -0.37
N VAL A 159 -10.65 -2.07 -1.06
CA VAL A 159 -9.92 -3.25 -0.55
C VAL A 159 -8.44 -2.99 -0.26
N GLY A 160 -7.94 -1.78 -0.46
CA GLY A 160 -6.51 -1.50 -0.30
C GLY A 160 -5.66 -2.49 -1.09
N ASP A 161 -4.67 -3.07 -0.41
CA ASP A 161 -3.76 -4.09 -0.96
C ASP A 161 -4.17 -5.52 -0.62
N ALA A 162 -5.35 -5.76 -0.05
CA ALA A 162 -5.82 -7.14 0.14
C ALA A 162 -5.88 -7.89 -1.18
N LEU A 163 -6.35 -7.23 -2.25
CA LEU A 163 -6.36 -7.79 -3.60
C LEU A 163 -6.36 -6.69 -4.68
N SER A 164 -5.96 -7.08 -5.89
CA SER A 164 -6.15 -6.32 -7.12
C SER A 164 -6.87 -7.18 -8.16
N ASN A 165 -7.11 -6.63 -9.36
CA ASN A 165 -7.74 -7.39 -10.44
C ASN A 165 -7.00 -8.71 -10.78
N TYR A 166 -5.70 -8.78 -10.52
CA TYR A 166 -4.85 -9.91 -10.93
C TYR A 166 -3.90 -10.42 -9.85
N ASP A 167 -3.92 -9.85 -8.64
CA ASP A 167 -2.96 -10.19 -7.60
C ASP A 167 -3.51 -10.01 -6.18
N VAL A 168 -2.73 -10.42 -5.19
CA VAL A 168 -2.99 -10.20 -3.76
C VAL A 168 -1.79 -9.48 -3.14
N GLY A 169 -1.99 -8.78 -2.04
CA GLY A 169 -0.90 -8.20 -1.26
C GLY A 169 0.11 -9.27 -0.82
N TRP A 170 1.38 -8.95 -0.84
CA TRP A 170 2.39 -9.83 -0.27
C TRP A 170 2.27 -9.85 1.26
N VAL A 171 2.70 -10.94 1.88
CA VAL A 171 2.67 -11.12 3.35
C VAL A 171 4.09 -11.15 3.91
N ASN A 172 4.29 -10.59 5.10
CA ASN A 172 5.59 -10.54 5.76
C ASN A 172 5.73 -11.67 6.79
N ILE A 173 6.04 -12.87 6.32
CA ILE A 173 6.21 -14.04 7.20
C ILE A 173 7.30 -13.82 8.26
N ALA A 174 8.32 -13.01 7.97
CA ALA A 174 9.42 -12.77 8.90
C ALA A 174 9.01 -11.93 10.12
N LEU A 175 8.16 -10.93 9.92
CA LEU A 175 7.68 -10.03 10.98
C LEU A 175 6.35 -10.46 11.59
N ASP A 176 5.41 -10.92 10.74
CA ASP A 176 4.03 -11.21 11.14
C ASP A 176 3.84 -12.70 11.48
N GLY A 177 4.88 -13.52 11.30
CA GLY A 177 4.89 -14.92 11.65
C GLY A 177 4.36 -15.87 10.56
N PRO A 178 4.42 -17.18 10.82
CA PRO A 178 4.07 -18.21 9.84
C PRO A 178 2.59 -18.20 9.44
N ASP A 179 1.72 -17.65 10.26
CA ASP A 179 0.27 -17.58 10.03
C ASP A 179 -0.16 -16.35 9.18
N ALA A 180 0.78 -15.48 8.79
CA ALA A 180 0.46 -14.26 8.04
C ALA A 180 -0.31 -14.55 6.74
N ALA A 181 0.07 -15.60 6.00
CA ALA A 181 -0.63 -16.01 4.79
C ALA A 181 -2.05 -16.52 5.08
N ALA A 182 -2.24 -17.31 6.14
CA ALA A 182 -3.56 -17.79 6.57
C ALA A 182 -4.47 -16.63 7.00
N THR A 183 -3.90 -15.63 7.68
CA THR A 183 -4.60 -14.40 8.07
C THR A 183 -5.06 -13.62 6.83
N ALA A 184 -4.20 -13.46 5.82
CA ALA A 184 -4.57 -12.81 4.56
C ALA A 184 -5.67 -13.57 3.81
N SER A 185 -5.58 -14.91 3.76
CA SER A 185 -6.61 -15.76 3.15
C SER A 185 -7.97 -15.61 3.84
N ALA A 186 -7.99 -15.61 5.18
CA ALA A 186 -9.21 -15.38 5.97
C ALA A 186 -9.80 -13.97 5.73
N SER A 187 -8.96 -12.96 5.57
CA SER A 187 -9.41 -11.60 5.24
C SER A 187 -10.09 -11.54 3.86
N ILE A 188 -9.55 -12.20 2.84
CA ILE A 188 -10.17 -12.26 1.51
C ILE A 188 -11.50 -13.01 1.55
N GLN A 189 -11.58 -14.10 2.32
CA GLN A 189 -12.84 -14.81 2.54
C GLN A 189 -13.90 -13.89 3.15
N ARG A 190 -13.55 -13.13 4.17
CA ARG A 190 -14.44 -12.15 4.81
C ARG A 190 -14.93 -11.09 3.81
N LEU A 191 -14.06 -10.57 2.95
CA LEU A 191 -14.45 -9.63 1.90
C LEU A 191 -15.39 -10.25 0.87
N THR A 192 -15.23 -11.53 0.57
CA THR A 192 -16.11 -12.27 -0.35
C THR A 192 -17.53 -12.41 0.19
N GLU A 193 -17.70 -12.58 1.51
CA GLU A 193 -19.00 -12.69 2.18
C GLU A 193 -19.84 -11.42 2.06
N LEU A 194 -19.22 -10.24 1.88
CA LEU A 194 -19.90 -8.96 1.65
C LEU A 194 -20.62 -8.92 0.29
N SER A 195 -20.24 -9.75 -0.67
CA SER A 195 -20.84 -9.83 -2.01
C SER A 195 -20.87 -8.46 -2.74
N PRO A 196 -19.73 -7.77 -2.86
CA PRO A 196 -19.70 -6.42 -3.42
C PRO A 196 -20.10 -6.39 -4.90
N ARG A 197 -20.77 -5.29 -5.29
CA ARG A 197 -21.06 -4.97 -6.69
C ARG A 197 -19.84 -4.40 -7.41
N VAL A 198 -19.01 -3.62 -6.69
CA VAL A 198 -17.77 -3.02 -7.18
C VAL A 198 -16.66 -3.25 -6.17
N VAL A 199 -15.50 -3.67 -6.63
CA VAL A 199 -14.26 -3.77 -5.84
C VAL A 199 -13.28 -2.71 -6.32
N LEU A 200 -12.79 -1.90 -5.40
CA LEU A 200 -11.90 -0.75 -5.64
C LEU A 200 -10.52 -1.05 -5.04
N PRO A 201 -9.56 -1.52 -5.85
CA PRO A 201 -8.23 -1.87 -5.38
C PRO A 201 -7.33 -0.63 -5.31
N ALA A 202 -6.31 -0.68 -4.44
CA ALA A 202 -5.30 0.36 -4.39
C ALA A 202 -4.36 0.35 -5.61
N HIS A 203 -4.22 -0.78 -6.31
CA HIS A 203 -3.36 -0.88 -7.48
C HIS A 203 -4.06 -1.52 -8.67
N GLY A 204 -3.80 -0.95 -9.87
CA GLY A 204 -4.36 -1.43 -11.13
C GLY A 204 -5.81 -1.00 -11.36
N PRO A 205 -6.48 -1.55 -12.38
CA PRO A 205 -7.82 -1.15 -12.76
C PRO A 205 -8.89 -1.76 -11.85
N ILE A 206 -10.06 -1.14 -11.82
CA ILE A 206 -11.27 -1.70 -11.23
C ILE A 206 -11.60 -3.03 -11.94
N PRO A 207 -11.78 -4.15 -11.21
CA PRO A 207 -12.20 -5.41 -11.82
C PRO A 207 -13.57 -5.29 -12.50
N SER A 208 -13.67 -5.80 -13.72
CA SER A 208 -14.95 -5.85 -14.44
C SER A 208 -15.91 -6.90 -13.89
N ASP A 209 -15.37 -7.90 -13.20
CA ASP A 209 -16.11 -8.97 -12.52
C ASP A 209 -15.57 -9.06 -11.07
N PRO A 210 -16.23 -8.43 -10.11
CA PRO A 210 -15.84 -8.47 -8.71
C PRO A 210 -15.80 -9.88 -8.12
N SER A 211 -16.76 -10.72 -8.48
CA SER A 211 -16.81 -12.11 -7.99
C SER A 211 -15.62 -12.93 -8.49
N ALA A 212 -15.29 -12.81 -9.77
CA ALA A 212 -14.11 -13.48 -10.33
C ALA A 212 -12.80 -12.96 -9.72
N ALA A 213 -12.70 -11.66 -9.46
CA ALA A 213 -11.54 -11.06 -8.80
C ALA A 213 -11.34 -11.64 -7.38
N LEU A 214 -12.40 -11.70 -6.58
CA LEU A 214 -12.38 -12.27 -5.23
C LEU A 214 -12.04 -13.77 -5.24
N VAL A 215 -12.63 -14.56 -6.12
CA VAL A 215 -12.32 -16.00 -6.28
C VAL A 215 -10.85 -16.20 -6.68
N ASN A 216 -10.33 -15.39 -7.58
CA ASN A 216 -8.93 -15.46 -8.00
C ASN A 216 -7.98 -15.04 -6.87
N ALA A 217 -8.34 -14.00 -6.11
CA ALA A 217 -7.60 -13.57 -4.95
C ALA A 217 -7.54 -14.66 -3.87
N GLN A 218 -8.68 -15.31 -3.56
CA GLN A 218 -8.72 -16.43 -2.62
C GLN A 218 -7.79 -17.56 -3.04
N ARG A 219 -7.84 -17.98 -4.31
CA ARG A 219 -6.96 -19.04 -4.84
C ARG A 219 -5.48 -18.68 -4.73
N ARG A 220 -5.13 -17.38 -4.89
CA ARG A 220 -3.75 -16.92 -4.74
C ARG A 220 -3.31 -16.91 -3.29
N ALA A 221 -4.15 -16.40 -2.38
CA ALA A 221 -3.87 -16.43 -0.95
C ALA A 221 -3.71 -17.87 -0.43
N ASP A 222 -4.57 -18.79 -0.86
CA ASP A 222 -4.48 -20.20 -0.47
C ASP A 222 -3.16 -20.86 -0.96
N ARG A 223 -2.62 -20.40 -2.11
CA ARG A 223 -1.29 -20.86 -2.55
C ARG A 223 -0.18 -20.34 -1.66
N LEU A 224 -0.26 -19.07 -1.18
CA LEU A 224 0.71 -18.53 -0.23
C LEU A 224 0.67 -19.29 1.11
N VAL A 225 -0.51 -19.76 1.53
CA VAL A 225 -0.67 -20.64 2.69
C VAL A 225 -0.02 -22.00 2.46
N ALA A 226 -0.20 -22.59 1.29
CA ALA A 226 0.30 -23.92 0.97
C ALA A 226 1.81 -23.97 0.66
N ASP A 227 2.39 -22.85 0.23
CA ASP A 227 3.79 -22.74 -0.22
C ASP A 227 4.47 -21.56 0.47
N HIS A 228 5.02 -21.81 1.66
CA HIS A 228 5.73 -20.80 2.46
C HIS A 228 6.98 -20.26 1.74
N GLU A 229 7.74 -21.10 1.08
CA GLU A 229 8.91 -20.68 0.31
C GLU A 229 8.49 -19.77 -0.84
N GLY A 230 7.45 -20.18 -1.59
CA GLY A 230 6.86 -19.36 -2.64
C GLY A 230 6.32 -18.03 -2.13
N ALA A 231 5.75 -17.97 -0.91
CA ALA A 231 5.28 -16.75 -0.30
C ALA A 231 6.44 -15.78 0.05
N VAL A 232 7.56 -16.29 0.57
CA VAL A 232 8.78 -15.50 0.79
C VAL A 232 9.31 -14.94 -0.53
N TRP A 233 9.46 -15.76 -1.54
CA TRP A 233 9.90 -15.32 -2.88
C TRP A 233 8.95 -14.30 -3.51
N TYR A 234 7.65 -14.44 -3.27
CA TYR A 234 6.65 -13.49 -3.74
C TYR A 234 6.88 -12.10 -3.14
N GLY A 235 7.06 -12.01 -1.82
CA GLY A 235 7.38 -10.76 -1.13
C GLY A 235 8.68 -10.13 -1.60
N LEU A 236 9.78 -10.91 -1.64
CA LEU A 236 11.10 -10.45 -2.06
C LEU A 236 11.07 -9.79 -3.45
N ARG A 237 10.38 -10.39 -4.41
CA ARG A 237 10.26 -9.84 -5.77
C ARG A 237 9.49 -8.53 -5.81
N ARG A 238 8.40 -8.41 -5.01
CA ARG A 238 7.59 -7.18 -4.92
C ARG A 238 8.38 -6.05 -4.30
N ILE A 239 9.02 -6.30 -3.17
CA ILE A 239 9.83 -5.32 -2.46
C ILE A 239 10.99 -4.83 -3.34
N PHE A 240 11.69 -5.74 -4.01
CA PHE A 240 12.81 -5.35 -4.89
C PHE A 240 12.33 -4.57 -6.12
N ALA A 241 11.24 -4.99 -6.78
CA ALA A 241 10.67 -4.23 -7.90
C ALA A 241 10.31 -2.79 -7.48
N TYR A 242 9.66 -2.65 -6.33
CA TYR A 242 9.31 -1.33 -5.78
C TYR A 242 10.54 -0.49 -5.43
N ALA A 243 11.58 -1.10 -4.84
CA ALA A 243 12.84 -0.41 -4.55
C ALA A 243 13.51 0.14 -5.81
N LEU A 244 13.42 -0.59 -6.95
CA LEU A 244 13.90 -0.11 -8.25
C LEU A 244 13.07 1.06 -8.78
N MET A 245 11.74 1.02 -8.61
CA MET A 245 10.84 2.09 -9.06
C MET A 245 11.10 3.41 -8.34
N ILE A 246 11.12 3.41 -7.00
CA ILE A 246 11.30 4.65 -6.21
C ILE A 246 12.70 5.27 -6.35
N ARG A 247 13.67 4.52 -6.88
CA ARG A 247 15.04 5.00 -7.15
C ARG A 247 15.32 5.26 -8.63
N ASN A 248 14.30 5.11 -9.48
CA ASN A 248 14.45 5.19 -10.94
C ASN A 248 15.59 4.28 -11.45
N GLY A 249 15.67 3.07 -10.88
CA GLY A 249 16.72 2.09 -11.10
C GLY A 249 17.87 2.14 -10.10
N ILE A 250 18.66 1.08 -10.04
CA ILE A 250 19.86 0.93 -9.20
C ILE A 250 21.01 0.49 -10.09
N ASP A 251 22.22 1.03 -9.86
CA ASP A 251 23.41 0.71 -10.65
C ASP A 251 23.75 -0.79 -10.53
N THR A 252 24.08 -1.43 -11.67
CA THR A 252 24.36 -2.87 -11.71
C THR A 252 25.50 -3.27 -10.79
N ASP A 253 26.54 -2.46 -10.68
CA ASP A 253 27.74 -2.77 -9.89
C ASP A 253 27.48 -2.65 -8.37
N GLY A 254 26.39 -1.98 -7.97
CA GLY A 254 26.06 -1.74 -6.55
C GLY A 254 24.83 -2.50 -6.06
N VAL A 255 24.06 -3.15 -6.93
CA VAL A 255 22.75 -3.70 -6.57
C VAL A 255 22.83 -4.85 -5.56
N GLU A 256 23.81 -5.74 -5.71
CA GLU A 256 23.96 -6.87 -4.77
C GLU A 256 24.39 -6.38 -3.38
N SER A 257 25.32 -5.42 -3.31
CA SER A 257 25.71 -4.79 -2.04
C SER A 257 24.53 -4.05 -1.41
N TYR A 258 23.76 -3.31 -2.21
CA TYR A 258 22.53 -2.66 -1.72
C TYR A 258 21.55 -3.67 -1.11
N LEU A 259 21.33 -4.81 -1.77
CA LEU A 259 20.39 -5.84 -1.33
C LEU A 259 20.85 -6.52 -0.03
N GLN A 260 22.14 -6.86 0.08
CA GLN A 260 22.71 -7.54 1.24
C GLN A 260 22.55 -6.76 2.55
N ASP A 261 22.47 -5.43 2.46
CA ASP A 261 22.25 -4.55 3.61
C ASP A 261 20.76 -4.37 3.99
N ARG A 262 19.82 -4.97 3.26
CA ARG A 262 18.38 -4.78 3.50
C ARG A 262 17.84 -5.79 4.49
N ALA A 263 17.17 -5.31 5.54
CA ALA A 263 16.58 -6.15 6.59
C ALA A 263 15.64 -7.23 6.01
N TRP A 264 14.78 -6.83 5.06
CA TRP A 264 13.85 -7.76 4.40
C TRP A 264 14.55 -8.87 3.60
N LEU A 265 15.73 -8.60 3.00
CA LEU A 265 16.50 -9.63 2.30
C LEU A 265 17.20 -10.57 3.29
N ILE A 266 17.77 -10.03 4.36
CA ILE A 266 18.41 -10.81 5.44
C ILE A 266 17.41 -11.78 6.06
N ASP A 267 16.20 -11.30 6.36
CA ASP A 267 15.11 -12.13 6.86
C ASP A 267 14.65 -13.18 5.85
N GLY A 268 14.53 -12.81 4.58
CA GLY A 268 14.23 -13.74 3.50
C GLY A 268 15.30 -14.85 3.39
N ALA A 269 16.58 -14.49 3.46
CA ALA A 269 17.68 -15.45 3.43
C ALA A 269 17.60 -16.42 4.61
N ARG A 270 17.30 -15.93 5.82
CA ARG A 270 17.12 -16.77 7.01
C ARG A 270 15.95 -17.75 6.84
N LEU A 271 14.81 -17.29 6.31
CA LEU A 271 13.62 -18.13 6.08
C LEU A 271 13.88 -19.20 4.99
N LEU A 272 14.67 -18.88 3.97
CA LEU A 272 15.01 -19.79 2.87
C LEU A 272 16.25 -20.66 3.16
N GLY A 273 16.88 -20.51 4.33
CA GLY A 273 18.07 -21.30 4.72
C GLY A 273 19.30 -21.04 3.84
N THR A 274 19.47 -19.80 3.35
CA THR A 274 20.58 -19.38 2.48
C THR A 274 21.30 -18.15 3.05
N SER A 275 22.40 -17.72 2.42
CA SER A 275 23.06 -16.48 2.81
C SER A 275 22.46 -15.26 2.09
N PRO A 276 22.55 -14.05 2.68
CA PRO A 276 22.10 -12.82 2.02
C PRO A 276 22.78 -12.58 0.67
N GLU A 277 24.07 -12.91 0.55
CA GLU A 277 24.84 -12.77 -0.70
C GLU A 277 24.30 -13.69 -1.80
N ALA A 278 24.06 -14.97 -1.47
CA ALA A 278 23.53 -15.95 -2.40
C ALA A 278 22.10 -15.56 -2.83
N LEU A 279 21.25 -15.13 -1.88
CA LEU A 279 19.89 -14.72 -2.17
C LEU A 279 19.85 -13.44 -3.02
N ALA A 280 20.70 -12.44 -2.76
CA ALA A 280 20.77 -11.22 -3.55
C ALA A 280 21.08 -11.53 -5.03
N ALA A 281 22.11 -12.34 -5.28
CA ALA A 281 22.48 -12.77 -6.62
C ALA A 281 21.35 -13.57 -7.31
N GLU A 282 20.72 -14.49 -6.59
CA GLU A 282 19.62 -15.30 -7.12
C GLU A 282 18.37 -14.47 -7.43
N LEU A 283 18.01 -13.52 -6.57
CA LEU A 283 16.87 -12.61 -6.76
C LEU A 283 17.07 -11.77 -8.03
N VAL A 284 18.23 -11.12 -8.19
CA VAL A 284 18.56 -10.33 -9.38
C VAL A 284 18.50 -11.21 -10.62
N ASN A 285 19.17 -12.36 -10.63
CA ASN A 285 19.21 -13.27 -11.77
C ASN A 285 17.82 -13.79 -12.14
N THR A 286 16.99 -14.12 -11.16
CA THR A 286 15.62 -14.62 -11.40
C THR A 286 14.74 -13.54 -11.99
N MET A 287 14.81 -12.31 -11.49
CA MET A 287 13.99 -11.20 -12.00
C MET A 287 14.44 -10.73 -13.39
N VAL A 288 15.74 -10.77 -13.68
CA VAL A 288 16.23 -10.47 -15.05
C VAL A 288 15.81 -11.58 -16.02
N ARG A 289 15.97 -12.87 -15.66
CA ARG A 289 15.54 -14.00 -16.52
C ARG A 289 14.05 -14.02 -16.80
N SER A 290 13.23 -13.63 -15.84
CA SER A 290 11.77 -13.54 -16.03
C SER A 290 11.32 -12.30 -16.81
N GLY A 291 12.22 -11.36 -17.08
CA GLY A 291 11.87 -10.09 -17.70
C GLY A 291 11.18 -9.08 -16.78
N ALA A 292 11.04 -9.37 -15.48
CA ALA A 292 10.49 -8.43 -14.50
C ALA A 292 11.44 -7.25 -14.22
N VAL A 293 12.73 -7.43 -14.52
CA VAL A 293 13.78 -6.41 -14.41
C VAL A 293 14.62 -6.42 -15.68
N VAL A 294 15.03 -5.24 -16.14
CA VAL A 294 15.89 -5.06 -17.32
C VAL A 294 17.08 -4.17 -16.98
N VAL A 295 18.20 -4.42 -17.66
CA VAL A 295 19.39 -3.56 -17.60
C VAL A 295 19.31 -2.51 -18.71
N ARG A 296 19.37 -1.22 -18.34
CA ARG A 296 19.43 -0.09 -19.26
C ARG A 296 20.48 0.90 -18.77
N CYS A 297 21.42 1.28 -19.65
CA CYS A 297 22.49 2.24 -19.33
C CYS A 297 23.26 1.92 -18.04
N GLY A 298 23.57 0.64 -17.79
CA GLY A 298 24.30 0.21 -16.59
C GLY A 298 23.47 0.20 -15.28
N ARG A 299 22.15 0.30 -15.39
CA ARG A 299 21.23 0.27 -14.24
C ARG A 299 20.15 -0.80 -14.42
N LEU A 300 19.74 -1.41 -13.31
CA LEU A 300 18.56 -2.27 -13.27
C LEU A 300 17.29 -1.43 -13.08
N HIS A 301 16.27 -1.73 -13.90
CA HIS A 301 14.96 -1.10 -13.82
C HIS A 301 13.86 -2.15 -13.75
N ALA A 302 12.83 -1.90 -12.97
CA ALA A 302 11.59 -2.67 -13.03
C ALA A 302 10.91 -2.45 -14.39
N THR A 303 10.29 -3.51 -14.94
CA THR A 303 9.56 -3.42 -16.23
C THR A 303 8.09 -3.08 -16.04
N ALA A 304 7.54 -3.27 -14.85
CA ALA A 304 6.19 -2.83 -14.53
C ALA A 304 6.06 -1.32 -14.72
N GLU A 305 4.89 -0.88 -15.19
CA GLU A 305 4.59 0.53 -15.41
C GLU A 305 4.72 1.32 -14.11
N HIS A 306 5.50 2.39 -14.15
CA HIS A 306 5.72 3.26 -13.00
C HIS A 306 6.06 4.68 -13.42
N SER A 307 5.73 5.64 -12.55
CA SER A 307 6.06 7.05 -12.72
C SER A 307 7.51 7.34 -12.30
N PHE A 308 8.10 8.35 -12.90
CA PHE A 308 9.40 8.86 -12.46
C PHE A 308 9.28 9.53 -11.09
N VAL A 309 10.12 9.13 -10.15
CA VAL A 309 10.16 9.70 -8.80
C VAL A 309 11.15 10.88 -8.76
N PRO A 310 10.73 12.07 -8.30
CA PRO A 310 11.61 13.23 -8.19
C PRO A 310 12.88 12.93 -7.37
N PRO A 311 14.06 13.42 -7.79
CA PRO A 311 15.30 13.24 -7.03
C PRO A 311 15.19 13.74 -5.59
N GLY A 312 15.69 12.96 -4.64
CA GLY A 312 15.67 13.31 -3.23
C GLY A 312 14.47 12.75 -2.44
N SER A 313 13.41 12.28 -3.11
CA SER A 313 12.23 11.70 -2.43
C SER A 313 12.59 10.55 -1.48
N VAL A 314 13.56 9.71 -1.86
CA VAL A 314 14.06 8.63 -1.00
C VAL A 314 14.93 9.08 0.17
N ARG A 315 15.15 10.40 0.35
CA ARG A 315 15.88 10.97 1.48
C ARG A 315 14.96 11.52 2.57
N THR A 316 13.65 11.41 2.41
CA THR A 316 12.68 11.76 3.44
C THR A 316 12.95 10.97 4.72
N PRO A 317 12.81 11.56 5.91
CA PRO A 317 13.13 10.87 7.16
C PRO A 317 12.21 9.69 7.43
N PHE A 318 12.78 8.67 8.08
CA PHE A 318 12.03 7.53 8.61
C PHE A 318 11.37 7.87 9.96
N PRO A 319 10.37 7.12 10.44
CA PRO A 319 9.63 7.41 11.67
C PRO A 319 10.47 7.71 12.90
N ARG A 320 11.58 7.01 13.12
CA ARG A 320 12.48 7.26 14.27
C ARG A 320 13.23 8.59 14.18
N ALA A 321 13.43 9.11 12.97
CA ALA A 321 14.07 10.39 12.73
C ALA A 321 13.08 11.56 12.69
N TRP A 322 11.78 11.30 12.87
CA TRP A 322 10.79 12.36 12.89
C TRP A 322 10.97 13.29 14.08
N PRO A 323 10.68 14.59 13.93
CA PRO A 323 10.74 15.54 15.04
C PRO A 323 9.77 15.12 16.15
N SER A 324 10.12 15.43 17.39
CA SER A 324 9.19 15.21 18.52
C SER A 324 7.93 16.05 18.32
N PRO A 325 6.74 15.54 18.68
CA PRO A 325 5.52 16.36 18.70
C PRO A 325 5.77 17.61 19.56
N THR A 326 5.32 18.75 19.07
CA THR A 326 5.38 19.99 19.86
C THR A 326 4.49 19.80 21.09
N PRO A 327 4.94 20.14 22.32
CA PRO A 327 4.10 20.08 23.51
C PRO A 327 2.82 20.90 23.28
N GLY A 328 1.63 20.26 23.34
CA GLY A 328 0.34 20.87 23.08
C GLY A 328 -0.38 20.35 21.82
N GLN A 329 0.25 19.52 21.01
CA GLN A 329 -0.35 18.78 19.89
C GLN A 329 -0.42 17.25 20.19
N ALA A 330 -0.67 16.90 21.43
CA ALA A 330 -1.06 15.52 21.73
C ALA A 330 -2.57 15.35 21.39
N PRO A 331 -2.94 14.18 20.83
CA PRO A 331 -4.32 13.90 20.48
C PRO A 331 -5.27 14.03 21.64
#